data_c84a3465d16cc034708f06f95b4bf732
#
_entry.id   c84a3465d16cc034708f06f95b4bf732
#
_cell.length_a   1.000
_cell.length_b   1.000
_cell.length_c   1.000
_cell.angle_alpha   90.00
_cell.angle_beta   90.00
_cell.angle_gamma   90.00
#
_symmetry.space_group_name_H-M   'P 1'
#
loop_
_entity.id
_entity.type
_entity.pdbx_description
1 polymer ?
#
loop_
_entity_poly.entity_id
_entity_poly.type
_entity_poly.pdbx_seq_one_letter_code
_entity_poly.pdbx_strand_id
1 'polypeptide(L)'
;MGVKQSFFLALKSLATSKMRALLTMLGIIIGVAAVIIIISLGDGMQKLMNDSFESLGANLIQVNVYSSGSSREVSMDDMYDLVEKNPKYLSAVSPYISVSSASARTPGDTFTPYSVVGVSEAYDEIRALTVEQGRFLQYVDVLRSQKVCVVGSYVS
;
A
#
# COMPACT_ATOMS: atom_id res chain seq x y z
N MET A 1 22.88 36.23 47.20
CA MET A 1 21.85 36.59 46.18
C MET A 1 21.05 35.32 45.86
N GLY A 2 19.74 35.36 46.11
CA GLY A 2 18.93 34.17 45.91
C GLY A 2 18.61 33.96 44.42
N VAL A 3 18.55 32.72 43.95
CA VAL A 3 18.23 32.33 42.56
C VAL A 3 16.98 33.06 42.00
N LYS A 4 16.00 33.32 42.86
CA LYS A 4 14.80 34.09 42.54
C LYS A 4 15.08 35.54 42.15
N GLN A 5 16.02 36.20 42.84
CA GLN A 5 16.40 37.58 42.52
C GLN A 5 17.14 37.67 41.17
N SER A 6 18.04 36.72 40.87
CA SER A 6 18.75 36.64 39.61
C SER A 6 17.79 36.41 38.46
N PHE A 7 16.80 35.55 38.64
CA PHE A 7 15.77 35.28 37.61
C PHE A 7 14.90 36.51 37.32
N PHE A 8 14.47 37.24 38.35
CA PHE A 8 13.67 38.46 38.22
C PHE A 8 14.46 39.60 37.54
N LEU A 9 15.77 39.73 37.85
CA LEU A 9 16.67 40.68 37.20
C LEU A 9 16.87 40.34 35.70
N ALA A 10 17.01 39.06 35.37
CA ALA A 10 17.14 38.60 33.99
C ALA A 10 15.85 38.92 33.17
N LEU A 11 14.67 38.66 33.73
CA LEU A 11 13.41 39.02 33.10
C LEU A 11 13.26 40.53 32.89
N LYS A 12 13.65 41.34 33.89
CA LYS A 12 13.62 42.79 33.79
C LYS A 12 14.58 43.34 32.75
N SER A 13 15.77 42.73 32.61
CA SER A 13 16.76 43.08 31.59
C SER A 13 16.22 42.77 30.17
N LEU A 14 15.53 41.62 29.98
CA LEU A 14 14.84 41.26 28.73
C LEU A 14 13.74 42.27 28.37
N ALA A 15 12.95 42.73 29.37
CA ALA A 15 11.90 43.71 29.19
C ALA A 15 12.42 45.11 28.79
N THR A 16 13.67 45.46 29.16
CA THR A 16 14.27 46.76 28.85
C THR A 16 14.78 46.81 27.38
N SER A 17 15.17 45.66 26.80
CA SER A 17 15.65 45.57 25.41
C SER A 17 14.73 44.73 24.52
N LYS A 18 13.48 45.16 24.39
CA LYS A 18 12.41 44.42 23.70
C LYS A 18 12.81 43.93 22.31
N MET A 19 13.43 44.74 21.50
CA MET A 19 13.84 44.38 20.11
C MET A 19 14.91 43.27 20.09
N ARG A 20 15.85 43.29 21.01
CA ARG A 20 16.89 42.25 21.08
C ARG A 20 16.29 40.93 21.53
N ALA A 21 15.42 40.96 22.57
CA ALA A 21 14.74 39.78 23.06
C ALA A 21 13.82 39.15 21.99
N LEU A 22 13.10 40.00 21.23
CA LEU A 22 12.23 39.54 20.16
C LEU A 22 13.02 38.89 19.00
N LEU A 23 14.12 39.51 18.58
CA LEU A 23 14.98 38.96 17.53
C LEU A 23 15.63 37.64 17.91
N THR A 24 16.10 37.52 19.16
CA THR A 24 16.69 36.26 19.65
C THR A 24 15.67 35.14 19.79
N MET A 25 14.47 35.45 20.32
CA MET A 25 13.36 34.48 20.39
C MET A 25 12.92 34.03 19.00
N LEU A 26 12.77 34.98 18.06
CA LEU A 26 12.42 34.65 16.69
C LEU A 26 13.44 33.73 16.02
N GLY A 27 14.74 34.00 16.22
CA GLY A 27 15.79 33.14 15.70
C GLY A 27 15.72 31.70 16.26
N ILE A 28 15.48 31.56 17.56
CA ILE A 28 15.35 30.23 18.18
C ILE A 28 14.08 29.51 17.67
N ILE A 29 12.96 30.21 17.58
CA ILE A 29 11.70 29.62 17.08
C ILE A 29 11.86 29.14 15.65
N ILE A 30 12.45 29.96 14.77
CA ILE A 30 12.68 29.57 13.37
C ILE A 30 13.65 28.38 13.32
N GLY A 31 14.72 28.39 14.10
CA GLY A 31 15.68 27.29 14.13
C GLY A 31 15.06 25.96 14.55
N VAL A 32 14.32 25.96 15.67
CA VAL A 32 13.64 24.76 16.16
C VAL A 32 12.55 24.32 15.20
N ALA A 33 11.74 25.23 14.69
CA ALA A 33 10.69 24.91 13.71
C ALA A 33 11.26 24.27 12.44
N ALA A 34 12.37 24.78 11.92
CA ALA A 34 13.01 24.22 10.74
C ALA A 34 13.46 22.77 10.97
N VAL A 35 14.05 22.47 12.12
CA VAL A 35 14.46 21.09 12.46
C VAL A 35 13.27 20.16 12.57
N ILE A 36 12.20 20.59 13.23
CA ILE A 36 10.97 19.78 13.35
C ILE A 36 10.36 19.48 11.97
N ILE A 37 10.29 20.49 11.10
CA ILE A 37 9.77 20.33 9.75
C ILE A 37 10.58 19.30 8.95
N ILE A 38 11.91 19.39 9.01
CA ILE A 38 12.79 18.48 8.27
C ILE A 38 12.62 17.03 8.76
N ILE A 39 12.58 16.82 10.08
CA ILE A 39 12.39 15.48 10.65
C ILE A 39 10.99 14.94 10.27
N SER A 40 9.95 15.75 10.45
CA SER A 40 8.58 15.33 10.11
C SER A 40 8.40 15.02 8.62
N LEU A 41 9.09 15.76 7.75
CA LEU A 41 9.08 15.48 6.31
C LEU A 41 9.79 14.15 5.99
N GLY A 42 10.91 13.89 6.66
CA GLY A 42 11.65 12.63 6.52
C GLY A 42 10.81 11.41 6.95
N ASP A 43 10.20 11.48 8.12
CA ASP A 43 9.33 10.43 8.64
C ASP A 43 8.09 10.21 7.74
N GLY A 44 7.49 11.29 7.28
CA GLY A 44 6.36 11.24 6.35
C GLY A 44 6.72 10.57 5.02
N MET A 45 7.88 10.90 4.47
CA MET A 45 8.37 10.31 3.23
C MET A 45 8.69 8.82 3.38
N GLN A 46 9.30 8.43 4.50
CA GLN A 46 9.58 7.04 4.80
C GLN A 46 8.29 6.22 4.94
N LYS A 47 7.27 6.77 5.59
CA LYS A 47 5.98 6.12 5.70
C LYS A 47 5.32 5.94 4.33
N LEU A 48 5.29 6.98 3.50
CA LEU A 48 4.76 6.91 2.13
C LEU A 48 5.47 5.85 1.28
N MET A 49 6.79 5.73 1.42
CA MET A 49 7.55 4.69 0.73
C MET A 49 7.16 3.29 1.22
N ASN A 50 7.09 3.08 2.53
CA ASN A 50 6.68 1.81 3.09
C ASN A 50 5.26 1.41 2.66
N ASP A 51 4.31 2.33 2.75
CA ASP A 51 2.92 2.12 2.32
C ASP A 51 2.85 1.80 0.81
N SER A 52 3.70 2.44 0.01
CA SER A 52 3.82 2.17 -1.43
C SER A 52 4.39 0.76 -1.70
N PHE A 53 5.41 0.36 -0.95
CA PHE A 53 5.96 -1.00 -1.08
C PHE A 53 4.97 -2.07 -0.61
N GLU A 54 4.24 -1.82 0.46
CA GLU A 54 3.18 -2.72 0.93
C GLU A 54 2.08 -2.88 -0.13
N SER A 55 1.63 -1.79 -0.74
CA SER A 55 0.61 -1.82 -1.80
C SER A 55 1.09 -2.48 -3.10
N LEU A 56 2.40 -2.47 -3.37
CA LEU A 56 2.99 -3.17 -4.51
C LEU A 56 3.18 -4.68 -4.25
N GLY A 57 2.88 -5.16 -3.03
CA GLY A 57 3.06 -6.56 -2.66
C GLY A 57 4.53 -6.91 -2.43
N ALA A 58 5.21 -6.20 -1.53
CA ALA A 58 6.62 -6.45 -1.19
C ALA A 58 6.90 -7.89 -0.73
N ASN A 59 5.88 -8.60 -0.27
CA ASN A 59 5.94 -10.01 0.13
C ASN A 59 5.43 -10.97 -0.97
N LEU A 60 5.29 -10.49 -2.21
CA LEU A 60 4.81 -11.27 -3.33
C LEU A 60 5.95 -12.03 -4.00
N ILE A 61 5.81 -13.33 -4.14
CA ILE A 61 6.67 -14.17 -4.96
C ILE A 61 5.90 -14.55 -6.22
N GLN A 62 6.34 -14.05 -7.37
CA GLN A 62 5.76 -14.45 -8.65
C GLN A 62 6.54 -15.62 -9.24
N VAL A 63 5.86 -16.75 -9.42
CA VAL A 63 6.41 -17.95 -10.02
C VAL A 63 5.86 -18.12 -11.43
N ASN A 64 6.73 -18.07 -12.43
CA ASN A 64 6.35 -18.34 -13.80
C ASN A 64 6.58 -19.82 -14.11
N VAL A 65 5.51 -20.52 -14.44
CA VAL A 65 5.55 -21.93 -14.82
C VAL A 65 5.58 -22.03 -16.34
N TYR A 66 6.67 -22.56 -16.88
CA TYR A 66 6.80 -22.81 -18.30
C TYR A 66 6.62 -24.31 -18.58
N SER A 67 5.59 -24.66 -19.33
CA SER A 67 5.41 -26.04 -19.78
C SER A 67 6.34 -26.32 -20.97
N SER A 68 7.48 -26.92 -20.70
CA SER A 68 8.44 -27.37 -21.72
C SER A 68 8.19 -28.82 -22.11
N GLY A 69 7.04 -29.11 -22.74
CA GLY A 69 6.76 -30.47 -23.24
C GLY A 69 6.44 -31.54 -22.19
N SER A 70 6.28 -31.14 -20.93
CA SER A 70 5.82 -32.01 -19.84
C SER A 70 4.30 -32.07 -19.85
N SER A 71 3.72 -33.25 -19.73
CA SER A 71 2.27 -33.47 -19.59
C SER A 71 1.76 -33.15 -18.16
N ARG A 72 2.59 -32.56 -17.30
CA ARG A 72 2.23 -32.21 -15.94
C ARG A 72 1.78 -30.75 -15.89
N GLU A 73 0.50 -30.55 -15.80
CA GLU A 73 -0.11 -29.23 -15.56
C GLU A 73 -0.15 -28.99 -14.05
N VAL A 74 0.04 -27.73 -13.64
CA VAL A 74 -0.16 -27.31 -12.25
C VAL A 74 -1.65 -27.09 -12.05
N SER A 75 -2.26 -27.87 -11.18
CA SER A 75 -3.68 -27.75 -10.83
C SER A 75 -3.88 -26.73 -9.72
N MET A 76 -5.13 -26.31 -9.52
CA MET A 76 -5.50 -25.47 -8.37
C MET A 76 -5.23 -26.18 -7.04
N ASP A 77 -5.49 -27.48 -6.98
CA ASP A 77 -5.24 -28.29 -5.78
C ASP A 77 -3.77 -28.33 -5.41
N ASP A 78 -2.87 -28.45 -6.40
CA ASP A 78 -1.43 -28.40 -6.16
C ASP A 78 -0.98 -27.07 -5.54
N MET A 79 -1.63 -25.97 -5.92
CA MET A 79 -1.32 -24.63 -5.38
C MET A 79 -1.81 -24.48 -3.94
N TYR A 80 -3.03 -24.90 -3.62
CA TYR A 80 -3.54 -24.88 -2.24
C TYR A 80 -2.74 -25.82 -1.33
N ASP A 81 -2.41 -26.99 -1.79
CA ASP A 81 -1.53 -27.94 -1.11
C ASP A 81 -0.16 -27.35 -0.76
N LEU A 82 0.38 -26.50 -1.64
CA LEU A 82 1.66 -25.82 -1.41
C LEU A 82 1.61 -24.90 -0.18
N VAL A 83 0.52 -24.13 -0.04
CA VAL A 83 0.32 -23.25 1.12
C VAL A 83 0.09 -24.07 2.38
N GLU A 84 -0.76 -25.10 2.30
CA GLU A 84 -1.08 -25.96 3.44
C GLU A 84 0.15 -26.68 4.00
N LYS A 85 1.05 -27.11 3.11
CA LYS A 85 2.32 -27.76 3.50
C LYS A 85 3.38 -26.79 4.02
N ASN A 86 3.25 -25.49 3.75
CA ASN A 86 4.25 -24.48 4.10
C ASN A 86 3.66 -23.23 4.79
N PRO A 87 2.83 -23.36 5.81
CA PRO A 87 2.11 -22.23 6.42
C PRO A 87 3.03 -21.21 7.12
N LYS A 88 4.29 -21.60 7.36
CA LYS A 88 5.29 -20.69 7.96
C LYS A 88 5.81 -19.64 6.96
N TYR A 89 5.78 -19.94 5.67
CA TYR A 89 6.40 -19.13 4.63
C TYR A 89 5.39 -18.55 3.64
N LEU A 90 4.24 -19.22 3.47
CA LEU A 90 3.21 -18.86 2.51
C LEU A 90 1.90 -18.64 3.25
N SER A 91 1.29 -17.47 3.11
CA SER A 91 -0.01 -17.13 3.68
C SER A 91 -1.15 -17.43 2.69
N ALA A 92 -0.91 -17.16 1.42
CA ALA A 92 -1.92 -17.31 0.37
C ALA A 92 -1.26 -17.59 -0.99
N VAL A 93 -2.03 -18.13 -1.92
CA VAL A 93 -1.61 -18.35 -3.30
C VAL A 93 -2.76 -18.01 -4.24
N SER A 94 -2.45 -17.43 -5.38
CA SER A 94 -3.42 -17.20 -6.44
C SER A 94 -2.78 -17.49 -7.80
N PRO A 95 -3.46 -18.18 -8.71
CA PRO A 95 -3.06 -18.21 -10.10
C PRO A 95 -3.13 -16.80 -10.69
N TYR A 96 -2.31 -16.55 -11.69
CA TYR A 96 -2.35 -15.33 -12.47
C TYR A 96 -2.26 -15.69 -13.95
N ILE A 97 -3.40 -15.67 -14.62
CA ILE A 97 -3.51 -16.03 -16.03
C ILE A 97 -3.90 -14.79 -16.82
N SER A 98 -2.99 -14.26 -17.62
CA SER A 98 -3.29 -13.13 -18.48
C SER A 98 -4.04 -13.58 -19.73
N VAL A 99 -5.19 -12.95 -19.99
CA VAL A 99 -5.98 -13.18 -21.19
C VAL A 99 -5.69 -12.08 -22.21
N SER A 100 -5.09 -12.45 -23.31
CA SER A 100 -4.85 -11.54 -24.44
C SER A 100 -6.09 -11.44 -25.31
N SER A 101 -6.34 -10.24 -25.82
CA SER A 101 -7.42 -9.98 -26.80
C SER A 101 -8.86 -10.18 -26.26
N ALA A 102 -9.07 -9.86 -24.99
CA ALA A 102 -10.42 -9.81 -24.43
C ALA A 102 -11.15 -8.54 -24.87
N SER A 103 -12.44 -8.65 -25.12
CA SER A 103 -13.33 -7.50 -25.33
C SER A 103 -14.48 -7.55 -24.34
N ALA A 104 -14.80 -6.43 -23.73
CA ALA A 104 -15.96 -6.29 -22.88
C ALA A 104 -17.07 -5.59 -23.64
N ARG A 105 -18.27 -6.11 -23.55
CA ARG A 105 -19.44 -5.56 -24.24
C ARG A 105 -20.52 -5.23 -23.21
N THR A 106 -20.96 -3.99 -23.24
CA THR A 106 -22.11 -3.50 -22.48
C THR A 106 -23.27 -3.19 -23.43
N PRO A 107 -24.52 -3.07 -22.95
CA PRO A 107 -25.64 -2.65 -23.79
C PRO A 107 -25.38 -1.23 -24.34
N GLY A 108 -24.85 -1.13 -25.53
CA GLY A 108 -24.60 0.15 -26.23
C GLY A 108 -23.14 0.43 -26.56
N ASP A 109 -22.19 -0.25 -25.96
CA ASP A 109 -20.77 -0.02 -26.26
C ASP A 109 -19.94 -1.31 -26.19
N THR A 110 -18.80 -1.30 -26.87
CA THR A 110 -17.81 -2.38 -26.84
C THR A 110 -16.44 -1.74 -26.61
N PHE A 111 -15.77 -2.15 -25.56
CA PHE A 111 -14.43 -1.64 -25.27
C PHE A 111 -13.45 -2.78 -25.04
N THR A 112 -12.19 -2.48 -25.32
CA THR A 112 -11.09 -3.41 -25.10
C THR A 112 -10.41 -3.03 -23.78
N PRO A 113 -10.54 -3.84 -22.71
CA PRO A 113 -9.88 -3.58 -21.47
C PRO A 113 -8.36 -3.65 -21.63
N TYR A 114 -7.64 -2.86 -20.85
CA TYR A 114 -6.18 -2.84 -20.89
C TYR A 114 -5.58 -4.20 -20.51
N SER A 115 -6.16 -4.88 -19.54
CA SER A 115 -5.80 -6.25 -19.18
C SER A 115 -6.99 -6.99 -18.58
N VAL A 116 -7.08 -8.29 -18.89
CA VAL A 116 -8.00 -9.22 -18.23
C VAL A 116 -7.15 -10.34 -17.66
N VAL A 117 -7.34 -10.62 -16.38
CA VAL A 117 -6.57 -11.64 -15.67
C VAL A 117 -7.50 -12.61 -14.95
N GLY A 118 -7.20 -13.88 -15.01
CA GLY A 118 -7.83 -14.90 -14.21
C GLY A 118 -7.06 -15.07 -12.90
N VAL A 119 -7.78 -14.98 -11.79
CA VAL A 119 -7.22 -15.04 -10.44
C VAL A 119 -8.14 -15.84 -9.51
N SER A 120 -7.66 -16.20 -8.31
CA SER A 120 -8.48 -16.80 -7.27
C SER A 120 -8.95 -15.77 -6.23
N GLU A 121 -9.67 -16.26 -5.23
CA GLU A 121 -10.22 -15.46 -4.13
C GLU A 121 -9.16 -14.75 -3.29
N ALA A 122 -7.99 -15.36 -3.15
CA ALA A 122 -6.90 -14.80 -2.32
C ALA A 122 -6.15 -13.64 -2.99
N TYR A 123 -6.47 -13.30 -4.23
CA TYR A 123 -5.73 -12.30 -4.99
C TYR A 123 -5.91 -10.88 -4.45
N ASP A 124 -7.06 -10.55 -3.86
CA ASP A 124 -7.31 -9.25 -3.24
C ASP A 124 -6.42 -9.05 -2.00
N GLU A 125 -6.28 -10.08 -1.16
CA GLU A 125 -5.37 -10.06 -0.01
C GLU A 125 -3.90 -9.94 -0.46
N ILE A 126 -3.49 -10.75 -1.45
CA ILE A 126 -2.11 -10.76 -1.97
C ILE A 126 -1.71 -9.42 -2.57
N ARG A 127 -2.65 -8.73 -3.21
CA ARG A 127 -2.43 -7.44 -3.88
C ARG A 127 -2.93 -6.24 -3.09
N ALA A 128 -3.44 -6.45 -1.87
CA ALA A 128 -4.05 -5.43 -1.03
C ALA A 128 -5.12 -4.60 -1.78
N LEU A 129 -5.97 -5.30 -2.56
CA LEU A 129 -7.03 -4.66 -3.34
C LEU A 129 -8.25 -4.41 -2.46
N THR A 130 -8.86 -3.26 -2.61
CA THR A 130 -10.12 -2.90 -1.95
C THR A 130 -11.25 -2.82 -2.95
N VAL A 131 -12.37 -3.48 -2.66
CA VAL A 131 -13.57 -3.43 -3.49
C VAL A 131 -14.47 -2.30 -2.98
N GLU A 132 -14.75 -1.30 -3.82
CA GLU A 132 -15.59 -0.17 -3.45
C GLU A 132 -17.08 -0.53 -3.46
N GLN A 133 -17.51 -1.36 -4.38
CA GLN A 133 -18.91 -1.79 -4.51
C GLN A 133 -18.97 -3.29 -4.79
N GLY A 134 -19.87 -3.98 -4.08
CA GLY A 134 -20.05 -5.42 -4.24
C GLY A 134 -19.08 -6.24 -3.41
N ARG A 135 -18.55 -7.32 -3.97
CA ARG A 135 -17.61 -8.23 -3.32
C ARG A 135 -16.53 -8.70 -4.29
N PHE A 136 -15.41 -9.14 -3.76
CA PHE A 136 -14.39 -9.86 -4.53
C PHE A 136 -14.82 -11.29 -4.81
N LEU A 137 -14.02 -12.02 -5.58
CA LEU A 137 -14.23 -13.44 -5.87
C LEU A 137 -14.22 -14.24 -4.56
N GLN A 138 -14.98 -15.32 -4.52
CA GLN A 138 -14.98 -16.25 -3.40
C GLN A 138 -14.55 -17.64 -3.88
N TYR A 139 -14.03 -18.44 -2.98
CA TYR A 139 -13.64 -19.83 -3.25
C TYR A 139 -14.72 -20.63 -3.99
N VAL A 140 -15.99 -20.43 -3.61
CA VAL A 140 -17.14 -21.10 -4.25
C VAL A 140 -17.31 -20.69 -5.72
N ASP A 141 -17.00 -19.45 -6.06
CA ASP A 141 -17.07 -18.96 -7.44
C ASP A 141 -16.02 -19.67 -8.31
N VAL A 142 -14.81 -19.82 -7.78
CA VAL A 142 -13.71 -20.52 -8.44
C VAL A 142 -14.02 -22.01 -8.57
N LEU A 143 -14.43 -22.65 -7.48
CA LEU A 143 -14.72 -24.07 -7.42
C LEU A 143 -15.85 -24.46 -8.38
N ARG A 144 -16.88 -23.64 -8.51
CA ARG A 144 -18.04 -23.88 -9.40
C ARG A 144 -17.88 -23.28 -10.78
N SER A 145 -16.72 -22.73 -11.10
CA SER A 145 -16.45 -22.04 -12.38
C SER A 145 -17.55 -21.00 -12.72
N GLN A 146 -17.94 -20.20 -11.73
CA GLN A 146 -18.99 -19.20 -11.92
C GLN A 146 -18.50 -18.07 -12.84
N LYS A 147 -19.39 -17.57 -13.69
CA LYS A 147 -19.11 -16.45 -14.60
C LYS A 147 -19.25 -15.12 -13.86
N VAL A 148 -18.30 -14.81 -13.01
CA VAL A 148 -18.23 -13.58 -12.24
C VAL A 148 -16.94 -12.83 -12.58
N CYS A 149 -16.95 -11.52 -12.49
CA CYS A 149 -15.77 -10.70 -12.68
C CYS A 149 -15.79 -9.49 -11.75
N VAL A 150 -14.62 -9.00 -11.42
CA VAL A 150 -14.41 -7.72 -10.73
C VAL A 150 -13.85 -6.76 -11.77
N VAL A 151 -14.46 -5.58 -11.87
CA VAL A 151 -14.08 -4.57 -12.87
C VAL A 151 -13.48 -3.36 -12.17
N GLY A 152 -12.50 -2.72 -12.80
CA GLY A 152 -11.97 -1.47 -12.30
C GLY A 152 -12.99 -0.32 -12.40
N SER A 153 -12.84 0.69 -11.57
CA SER A 153 -13.74 1.86 -11.49
C SER A 153 -13.91 2.63 -12.81
N TYR A 154 -12.98 2.47 -13.75
CA TYR A 154 -13.09 3.08 -15.09
C TYR A 154 -14.14 2.39 -15.98
N VAL A 155 -14.53 1.17 -15.64
CA VAL A 155 -15.42 0.32 -16.45
C VAL A 155 -16.82 0.20 -15.82
N SER A 156 -16.94 0.60 -14.56
CA SER A 156 -18.20 0.51 -13.81
C SER A 156 -19.17 1.66 -14.10
#